data_5612f1b78ebef83d5770857c37115ae2
#
_entry.id   5612f1b78ebef83d5770857c37115ae2
#
_cell.length_a   1.000
_cell.length_b   1.000
_cell.length_c   1.000
_cell.angle_alpha   90.00
_cell.angle_beta   90.00
_cell.angle_gamma   90.00
#
_symmetry.space_group_name_H-M   'P 1'
#
loop_
_entity.id
_entity.type
_entity.pdbx_description
1 polymer ?
#
loop_
_entity_poly.entity_id
_entity_poly.type
_entity_poly.pdbx_seq_one_letter_code
_entity_poly.pdbx_strand_id
1 'polypeptide(L)'
;QHLGKQYLARGKLGIVTDTYDRNGRVITTSDFIPTDKQIKEAILSFIGKSEQIPPSYSSKWVNGERAYRLAKKGENFKLKPKVVEISNIEILDIAYPYFEIKVDCSSGTYIRSLIKDIGDKLSSGAYMSYLKRTKIGDFDISKSYKLDDILNMSKDQFEKLLISPSDALYFFKPLLLDDENIDRFKKGQKVKIPDQLKDFRYFPSQIFSDNYFDDSKHIKNGNENCSADSFNEISSIRGSHYGKSNNYESKNDRSYDNELSDGGFYRTGNDIFKVIDKKGNFIGLASFLDTYIIKPELVY
;
A
#
# COMPACT_ATOMS: atom_id res chain seq x y z
N GLN A 1 -0.10 -3.70 -4.53
CA GLN A 1 1.27 -3.19 -4.25
C GLN A 1 1.26 -1.81 -3.59
N HIS A 2 0.17 -1.04 -3.72
CA HIS A 2 0.08 0.37 -3.28
C HIS A 2 -0.21 0.56 -1.79
N LEU A 3 -0.60 -0.47 -1.07
CA LEU A 3 -0.92 -0.38 0.36
C LEU A 3 0.29 0.06 1.18
N GLY A 4 0.05 0.91 2.18
CA GLY A 4 1.03 1.29 3.17
C GLY A 4 1.61 0.09 3.90
N LYS A 5 2.75 0.24 4.51
CA LYS A 5 3.45 -0.83 5.22
C LYS A 5 3.98 -0.33 6.54
N GLN A 6 3.98 -1.21 7.53
CA GLN A 6 4.61 -0.95 8.81
C GLN A 6 5.75 -1.94 9.05
N TYR A 7 6.84 -1.43 9.57
CA TYR A 7 8.03 -2.23 9.87
C TYR A 7 8.54 -1.94 11.27
N LEU A 8 9.02 -2.99 11.93
CA LEU A 8 9.90 -2.91 13.08
C LEU A 8 11.33 -3.10 12.56
N ALA A 9 12.23 -2.16 12.83
CA ALA A 9 13.59 -2.18 12.33
C ALA A 9 14.58 -1.80 13.43
N ARG A 10 15.78 -2.43 13.40
CA ARG A 10 16.92 -2.07 14.24
C ARG A 10 18.08 -1.64 13.36
N GLY A 11 18.58 -0.43 13.58
CA GLY A 11 19.82 0.08 13.01
C GLY A 11 21.00 -0.17 13.93
N LYS A 12 22.19 -0.37 13.36
CA LYS A 12 23.47 -0.36 14.06
C LYS A 12 24.34 0.75 13.50
N LEU A 13 24.73 1.69 14.35
CA LEU A 13 25.60 2.83 14.05
C LEU A 13 27.07 2.41 14.04
N GLY A 14 27.92 3.26 13.45
CA GLY A 14 29.36 3.09 13.43
C GLY A 14 29.88 2.22 12.28
N ILE A 15 29.02 1.62 11.45
CA ILE A 15 29.42 0.69 10.40
C ILE A 15 28.52 0.85 9.18
N VAL A 16 29.10 0.86 7.97
CA VAL A 16 28.37 0.79 6.71
C VAL A 16 28.69 -0.51 5.99
N THR A 17 27.67 -1.18 5.45
CA THR A 17 27.84 -2.39 4.63
C THR A 17 27.38 -2.14 3.18
N ASP A 18 27.89 -2.93 2.22
CA ASP A 18 27.57 -2.81 0.79
C ASP A 18 26.10 -3.12 0.45
N THR A 19 25.40 -3.89 1.29
CA THR A 19 23.98 -4.22 1.15
C THR A 19 23.07 -3.33 2.02
N TYR A 20 23.64 -2.48 2.86
CA TYR A 20 22.96 -1.69 3.91
C TYR A 20 22.24 -2.56 4.95
N ASP A 21 22.58 -3.85 5.03
CA ASP A 21 22.09 -4.79 6.05
C ASP A 21 23.24 -5.65 6.61
N ARG A 22 22.92 -6.48 7.61
CA ARG A 22 23.89 -7.29 8.35
C ARG A 22 24.60 -8.37 7.52
N ASN A 23 24.06 -8.70 6.33
CA ASN A 23 24.64 -9.75 5.48
C ASN A 23 25.67 -9.19 4.49
N GLY A 24 25.82 -7.87 4.43
CA GLY A 24 26.78 -7.20 3.57
C GLY A 24 28.20 -7.22 4.13
N ARG A 25 29.17 -6.98 3.23
CA ARG A 25 30.56 -6.74 3.63
C ARG A 25 30.70 -5.35 4.18
N VAL A 26 31.49 -5.18 5.23
CA VAL A 26 31.82 -3.87 5.80
C VAL A 26 32.62 -3.06 4.77
N ILE A 27 32.15 -1.84 4.50
CA ILE A 27 32.80 -0.89 3.58
C ILE A 27 33.54 0.19 4.37
N THR A 28 32.91 0.69 5.44
CA THR A 28 33.43 1.81 6.25
C THR A 28 33.03 1.61 7.70
N THR A 29 33.89 2.05 8.59
CA THR A 29 33.63 2.15 10.02
C THR A 29 33.86 3.59 10.50
N SER A 30 33.22 3.99 11.58
CA SER A 30 33.37 5.30 12.21
C SER A 30 33.43 5.14 13.73
N ASP A 31 34.37 5.84 14.36
CA ASP A 31 34.48 5.90 15.82
C ASP A 31 33.64 7.04 16.42
N PHE A 32 32.92 7.80 15.57
CA PHE A 32 32.07 8.88 16.05
C PHE A 32 30.82 8.31 16.74
N ILE A 33 30.64 8.73 18.00
CA ILE A 33 29.48 8.31 18.82
C ILE A 33 28.51 9.49 18.92
N PRO A 34 27.39 9.47 18.21
CA PRO A 34 26.36 10.49 18.34
C PRO A 34 25.64 10.38 19.69
N THR A 35 25.18 11.49 20.21
CA THR A 35 24.34 11.54 21.41
C THR A 35 22.92 11.03 21.10
N ASP A 36 22.20 10.56 22.11
CA ASP A 36 20.80 10.12 21.95
C ASP A 36 19.91 11.20 21.35
N LYS A 37 20.15 12.48 21.73
CA LYS A 37 19.44 13.62 21.16
C LYS A 37 19.67 13.74 19.65
N GLN A 38 20.92 13.64 19.19
CA GLN A 38 21.26 13.69 17.76
C GLN A 38 20.63 12.52 17.02
N ILE A 39 20.66 11.30 17.58
CA ILE A 39 20.04 10.12 17.00
C ILE A 39 18.54 10.34 16.83
N LYS A 40 17.86 10.81 17.87
CA LYS A 40 16.43 11.10 17.85
C LYS A 40 16.06 12.15 16.79
N GLU A 41 16.78 13.25 16.74
CA GLU A 41 16.56 14.33 15.77
C GLU A 41 16.81 13.84 14.33
N ALA A 42 17.87 13.07 14.10
CA ALA A 42 18.16 12.49 12.79
C ALA A 42 17.02 11.55 12.33
N ILE A 43 16.56 10.64 13.18
CA ILE A 43 15.49 9.69 12.89
C ILE A 43 14.19 10.44 12.52
N LEU A 44 13.74 11.38 13.37
CA LEU A 44 12.47 12.08 13.18
C LEU A 44 12.46 12.99 11.95
N SER A 45 13.64 13.44 11.50
CA SER A 45 13.75 14.29 10.30
C SER A 45 13.41 13.57 8.99
N PHE A 46 13.25 12.26 8.99
CA PHE A 46 12.84 11.49 7.81
C PHE A 46 11.32 11.32 7.67
N ILE A 47 10.53 11.85 8.63
CA ILE A 47 9.07 11.86 8.51
C ILE A 47 8.67 12.83 7.38
N GLY A 48 7.77 12.40 6.53
CA GLY A 48 7.26 13.13 5.38
C GLY A 48 7.68 12.54 4.04
N LYS A 49 7.55 13.32 2.98
CA LYS A 49 7.94 12.94 1.62
C LYS A 49 9.41 13.27 1.38
N SER A 50 10.14 12.31 0.84
CA SER A 50 11.54 12.48 0.48
C SER A 50 11.92 11.62 -0.73
N GLU A 51 13.02 11.96 -1.38
CA GLU A 51 13.63 11.11 -2.39
C GLU A 51 14.54 10.08 -1.71
N GLN A 52 14.38 8.82 -2.07
CA GLN A 52 15.19 7.72 -1.56
C GLN A 52 15.86 6.99 -2.72
N ILE A 53 17.17 6.77 -2.64
CA ILE A 53 17.91 5.92 -3.56
C ILE A 53 17.75 4.47 -3.11
N PRO A 54 17.17 3.58 -3.95
CA PRO A 54 17.09 2.15 -3.63
C PRO A 54 18.48 1.55 -3.42
N PRO A 55 18.62 0.50 -2.58
CA PRO A 55 19.91 -0.17 -2.43
C PRO A 55 20.27 -0.93 -3.72
N SER A 56 21.58 -1.06 -4.01
CA SER A 56 22.07 -1.80 -5.18
C SER A 56 21.58 -3.25 -5.19
N TYR A 57 21.49 -3.87 -4.03
CA TYR A 57 20.92 -5.21 -3.86
C TYR A 57 19.39 -5.16 -3.75
N SER A 58 18.72 -4.76 -4.85
CA SER A 58 17.26 -4.69 -4.93
C SER A 58 16.72 -5.41 -6.18
N SER A 59 15.42 -5.66 -6.20
CA SER A 59 14.73 -6.23 -7.37
C SER A 59 14.37 -5.20 -8.45
N LYS A 60 14.90 -3.98 -8.38
CA LYS A 60 14.69 -2.96 -9.42
C LYS A 60 15.32 -3.40 -10.74
N TRP A 61 14.69 -3.00 -11.84
CA TRP A 61 15.23 -3.21 -13.18
C TRP A 61 16.17 -2.04 -13.55
N VAL A 62 17.33 -2.39 -14.12
CA VAL A 62 18.32 -1.47 -14.67
C VAL A 62 18.76 -2.05 -16.01
N ASN A 63 18.54 -1.32 -17.10
CA ASN A 63 18.95 -1.73 -18.46
C ASN A 63 18.58 -3.19 -18.82
N GLY A 64 17.39 -3.64 -18.44
CA GLY A 64 16.91 -4.99 -18.77
C GLY A 64 17.36 -6.11 -17.81
N GLU A 65 18.15 -5.80 -16.77
CA GLU A 65 18.56 -6.76 -15.75
C GLU A 65 18.17 -6.28 -14.32
N ARG A 66 18.06 -7.21 -13.36
CA ARG A 66 17.78 -6.89 -11.97
C ARG A 66 19.02 -6.29 -11.29
N ALA A 67 18.85 -5.19 -10.55
CA ALA A 67 19.94 -4.49 -9.88
C ALA A 67 20.81 -5.40 -9.00
N TYR A 68 20.20 -6.34 -8.25
CA TYR A 68 20.95 -7.28 -7.42
C TYR A 68 21.88 -8.22 -8.23
N ARG A 69 21.55 -8.53 -9.49
CA ARG A 69 22.41 -9.35 -10.36
C ARG A 69 23.62 -8.55 -10.82
N LEU A 70 23.41 -7.31 -11.25
CA LEU A 70 24.49 -6.39 -11.62
C LEU A 70 25.43 -6.14 -10.43
N ALA A 71 24.86 -5.91 -9.23
CA ALA A 71 25.64 -5.73 -8.01
C ALA A 71 26.51 -6.97 -7.68
N LYS A 72 25.96 -8.19 -7.84
CA LYS A 72 26.73 -9.43 -7.64
C LYS A 72 27.87 -9.61 -8.65
N LYS A 73 27.70 -9.12 -9.89
CA LYS A 73 28.75 -9.11 -10.91
C LYS A 73 29.81 -8.03 -10.68
N GLY A 74 29.61 -7.12 -9.72
CA GLY A 74 30.49 -6.00 -9.48
C GLY A 74 30.35 -4.88 -10.53
N GLU A 75 29.28 -4.89 -11.32
CA GLU A 75 29.03 -3.87 -12.33
C GLU A 75 28.60 -2.54 -11.68
N ASN A 76 29.11 -1.44 -12.23
CA ASN A 76 28.71 -0.10 -11.79
C ASN A 76 27.42 0.34 -12.49
N PHE A 77 26.41 0.68 -11.73
CA PHE A 77 25.16 1.24 -12.22
C PHE A 77 24.58 2.26 -11.25
N LYS A 78 23.71 3.12 -11.75
CA LYS A 78 23.01 4.11 -10.93
C LYS A 78 21.53 3.79 -10.87
N LEU A 79 20.98 3.79 -9.67
CA LEU A 79 19.54 3.69 -9.45
C LEU A 79 18.93 5.09 -9.36
N LYS A 80 17.82 5.31 -10.06
CA LYS A 80 17.11 6.58 -9.98
C LYS A 80 16.45 6.72 -8.61
N PRO A 81 16.52 7.89 -7.99
CA PRO A 81 15.75 8.18 -6.78
C PRO A 81 14.26 7.93 -7.01
N LYS A 82 13.57 7.57 -5.94
CA LYS A 82 12.12 7.42 -5.92
C LYS A 82 11.55 8.21 -4.77
N VAL A 83 10.49 8.98 -5.03
CA VAL A 83 9.72 9.62 -3.97
C VAL A 83 9.06 8.55 -3.13
N VAL A 84 9.31 8.60 -1.82
CA VAL A 84 8.69 7.77 -0.78
C VAL A 84 8.09 8.69 0.27
N GLU A 85 7.15 8.16 1.03
CA GLU A 85 6.53 8.87 2.15
C GLU A 85 6.64 8.02 3.41
N ILE A 86 7.18 8.60 4.45
CA ILE A 86 7.21 8.04 5.79
C ILE A 86 6.19 8.82 6.60
N SER A 87 5.04 8.19 6.87
CA SER A 87 3.94 8.85 7.57
C SER A 87 4.18 8.97 9.07
N ASN A 88 4.94 8.02 9.65
CA ASN A 88 5.27 8.03 11.06
C ASN A 88 6.55 7.24 11.34
N ILE A 89 7.31 7.69 12.36
CA ILE A 89 8.39 6.92 12.98
C ILE A 89 8.22 7.00 14.50
N GLU A 90 8.00 5.85 15.12
CA GLU A 90 8.03 5.69 16.57
C GLU A 90 9.41 5.14 16.97
N ILE A 91 10.11 5.85 17.82
CA ILE A 91 11.40 5.40 18.37
C ILE A 91 11.08 4.52 19.58
N LEU A 92 11.47 3.25 19.50
CA LEU A 92 11.19 2.27 20.55
C LEU A 92 12.32 2.21 21.58
N ASP A 93 13.58 2.31 21.11
CA ASP A 93 14.75 2.27 21.95
C ASP A 93 15.94 2.96 21.28
N ILE A 94 16.80 3.56 22.10
CA ILE A 94 18.12 4.07 21.71
C ILE A 94 19.13 3.57 22.74
N ALA A 95 19.97 2.63 22.34
CA ALA A 95 21.05 2.08 23.15
C ALA A 95 22.29 1.88 22.25
N TYR A 96 23.15 2.91 22.16
CA TYR A 96 24.34 2.85 21.29
C TYR A 96 25.10 1.53 21.42
N PRO A 97 25.48 0.87 20.31
CA PRO A 97 25.41 1.33 18.92
C PRO A 97 24.09 1.04 18.21
N TYR A 98 23.03 0.66 18.90
CA TYR A 98 21.76 0.28 18.32
C TYR A 98 20.69 1.34 18.57
N PHE A 99 19.73 1.39 17.63
CA PHE A 99 18.44 2.05 17.81
C PHE A 99 17.33 1.19 17.18
N GLU A 100 16.15 1.21 17.78
CA GLU A 100 14.97 0.50 17.29
C GLU A 100 13.85 1.48 16.95
N ILE A 101 13.26 1.27 15.79
CA ILE A 101 12.18 2.12 15.29
C ILE A 101 11.04 1.27 14.71
N LYS A 102 9.81 1.78 14.86
CA LYS A 102 8.65 1.34 14.12
C LYS A 102 8.31 2.39 13.09
N VAL A 103 8.20 1.99 11.82
CA VAL A 103 8.08 2.90 10.66
C VAL A 103 6.83 2.58 9.88
N ASP A 104 5.95 3.58 9.71
CA ASP A 104 4.83 3.54 8.79
C ASP A 104 5.20 4.28 7.50
N CYS A 105 5.11 3.62 6.36
CA CYS A 105 5.60 4.18 5.11
C CYS A 105 4.81 3.71 3.88
N SER A 106 4.97 4.47 2.80
CA SER A 106 4.41 4.15 1.48
C SER A 106 5.05 2.90 0.88
N SER A 107 4.37 2.33 -0.10
CA SER A 107 4.90 1.19 -0.83
C SER A 107 6.16 1.54 -1.61
N GLY A 108 7.14 0.62 -1.57
CA GLY A 108 8.41 0.76 -2.26
C GLY A 108 9.47 1.55 -1.48
N THR A 109 9.20 1.90 -0.22
CA THR A 109 10.19 2.40 0.73
C THR A 109 11.14 1.27 1.11
N TYR A 110 12.44 1.53 1.05
CA TYR A 110 13.49 0.62 1.48
C TYR A 110 13.97 0.99 2.87
N ILE A 111 13.65 0.18 3.87
CA ILE A 111 14.05 0.43 5.26
C ILE A 111 15.58 0.34 5.42
N ARG A 112 16.25 -0.47 4.60
CA ARG A 112 17.73 -0.50 4.55
C ARG A 112 18.32 0.86 4.15
N SER A 113 17.78 1.50 3.13
CA SER A 113 18.20 2.85 2.72
C SER A 113 17.90 3.87 3.83
N LEU A 114 16.72 3.82 4.46
CA LEU A 114 16.38 4.71 5.57
C LEU A 114 17.40 4.62 6.70
N ILE A 115 17.75 3.41 7.15
CA ILE A 115 18.73 3.20 8.24
C ILE A 115 20.10 3.74 7.83
N LYS A 116 20.53 3.46 6.58
CA LYS A 116 21.79 3.99 6.03
C LYS A 116 21.77 5.52 5.98
N ASP A 117 20.70 6.14 5.50
CA ASP A 117 20.57 7.58 5.38
C ASP A 117 20.53 8.28 6.75
N ILE A 118 19.94 7.64 7.79
CA ILE A 118 20.04 8.09 9.18
C ILE A 118 21.51 8.09 9.65
N GLY A 119 22.25 7.00 9.37
CA GLY A 119 23.67 6.90 9.71
C GLY A 119 24.53 7.94 9.02
N ASP A 120 24.25 8.22 7.74
CA ASP A 120 24.95 9.25 6.97
C ASP A 120 24.69 10.65 7.55
N LYS A 121 23.43 10.95 7.89
CA LYS A 121 23.05 12.23 8.51
C LYS A 121 23.75 12.45 9.85
N LEU A 122 24.03 11.36 10.58
CA LEU A 122 24.80 11.39 11.83
C LEU A 122 26.32 11.40 11.61
N SER A 123 26.80 11.26 10.37
CA SER A 123 28.23 11.08 10.04
C SER A 123 28.88 9.88 10.74
N SER A 124 28.06 8.94 11.26
CA SER A 124 28.54 7.71 11.91
C SER A 124 28.47 6.51 10.96
N GLY A 125 27.68 6.60 9.89
CA GLY A 125 27.27 5.43 9.14
C GLY A 125 26.32 4.52 9.94
N ALA A 126 25.53 3.71 9.23
CA ALA A 126 24.69 2.68 9.84
C ALA A 126 24.36 1.57 8.84
N TYR A 127 23.97 0.40 9.38
CA TYR A 127 23.34 -0.66 8.61
C TYR A 127 22.14 -1.23 9.36
N MET A 128 21.21 -1.84 8.65
CA MET A 128 20.03 -2.50 9.21
C MET A 128 20.39 -3.87 9.76
N SER A 129 20.31 -4.05 11.08
CA SER A 129 20.64 -5.31 11.76
C SER A 129 19.43 -6.25 11.91
N TYR A 130 18.21 -5.70 11.92
CA TYR A 130 16.95 -6.45 12.02
C TYR A 130 15.83 -5.74 11.27
N LEU A 131 14.93 -6.55 10.68
CA LEU A 131 13.72 -6.07 10.02
C LEU A 131 12.59 -7.08 10.18
N LYS A 132 11.42 -6.58 10.58
CA LYS A 132 10.18 -7.33 10.60
C LYS A 132 9.06 -6.45 10.04
N ARG A 133 8.39 -6.90 8.97
CA ARG A 133 7.18 -6.23 8.51
C ARG A 133 6.00 -6.65 9.38
N THR A 134 5.34 -5.68 10.00
CA THR A 134 4.24 -5.89 10.93
C THR A 134 2.87 -5.67 10.29
N LYS A 135 2.78 -4.77 9.26
CA LYS A 135 1.52 -4.53 8.53
C LYS A 135 1.70 -4.35 7.04
N ILE A 136 0.66 -4.70 6.29
CA ILE A 136 0.44 -4.32 4.88
C ILE A 136 -1.02 -3.91 4.77
N GLY A 137 -1.31 -2.60 4.63
CA GLY A 137 -2.69 -2.12 4.77
C GLY A 137 -3.27 -2.60 6.10
N ASP A 138 -4.44 -3.22 6.06
CA ASP A 138 -5.12 -3.75 7.27
C ASP A 138 -4.65 -5.16 7.68
N PHE A 139 -3.79 -5.80 6.86
CA PHE A 139 -3.22 -7.09 7.24
C PHE A 139 -2.13 -6.90 8.29
N ASP A 140 -2.44 -7.28 9.52
CA ASP A 140 -1.53 -7.22 10.67
C ASP A 140 -0.91 -8.58 10.96
N ILE A 141 0.36 -8.59 11.35
CA ILE A 141 1.09 -9.83 11.66
C ILE A 141 0.52 -10.58 12.86
N SER A 142 -0.17 -9.89 13.76
CA SER A 142 -0.84 -10.53 14.91
C SER A 142 -1.95 -11.49 14.49
N LYS A 143 -2.53 -11.28 13.28
CA LYS A 143 -3.54 -12.15 12.68
C LYS A 143 -2.92 -13.21 11.74
N SER A 144 -1.60 -13.33 11.71
CA SER A 144 -0.89 -14.29 10.85
C SER A 144 -0.56 -15.57 11.59
N TYR A 145 -0.54 -16.65 10.85
CA TYR A 145 -0.18 -17.98 11.35
C TYR A 145 1.23 -18.35 10.90
N LYS A 146 1.96 -19.12 11.69
CA LYS A 146 3.23 -19.70 11.28
C LYS A 146 2.99 -20.79 10.25
N LEU A 147 3.91 -20.94 9.30
CA LEU A 147 3.78 -21.94 8.26
C LEU A 147 3.69 -23.36 8.84
N ASP A 148 4.51 -23.66 9.85
CA ASP A 148 4.51 -24.98 10.50
C ASP A 148 3.17 -25.27 11.18
N ASP A 149 2.53 -24.26 11.79
CA ASP A 149 1.21 -24.43 12.39
C ASP A 149 0.16 -24.76 11.31
N ILE A 150 0.20 -24.07 10.17
CA ILE A 150 -0.70 -24.32 9.04
C ILE A 150 -0.50 -25.72 8.46
N LEU A 151 0.75 -26.15 8.28
CA LEU A 151 1.07 -27.46 7.70
C LEU A 151 0.59 -28.65 8.58
N ASN A 152 0.40 -28.41 9.87
CA ASN A 152 -0.07 -29.42 10.84
C ASN A 152 -1.60 -29.34 11.09
N MET A 153 -2.32 -28.42 10.42
CA MET A 153 -3.78 -28.30 10.56
C MET A 153 -4.53 -29.33 9.73
N SER A 154 -5.71 -29.73 10.22
CA SER A 154 -6.68 -30.41 9.37
C SER A 154 -7.25 -29.48 8.31
N LYS A 155 -7.80 -30.06 7.22
CA LYS A 155 -8.46 -29.30 6.16
C LYS A 155 -9.54 -28.36 6.70
N ASP A 156 -10.40 -28.84 7.59
CA ASP A 156 -11.50 -28.08 8.18
C ASP A 156 -11.00 -26.91 9.04
N GLN A 157 -9.89 -27.07 9.74
CA GLN A 157 -9.25 -25.99 10.49
C GLN A 157 -8.67 -24.92 9.54
N PHE A 158 -7.97 -25.37 8.49
CA PHE A 158 -7.38 -24.49 7.49
C PHE A 158 -8.46 -23.67 6.75
N GLU A 159 -9.56 -24.30 6.31
CA GLU A 159 -10.65 -23.62 5.60
C GLU A 159 -11.27 -22.46 6.43
N LYS A 160 -11.35 -22.61 7.75
CA LYS A 160 -11.84 -21.56 8.66
C LYS A 160 -10.91 -20.35 8.80
N LEU A 161 -9.65 -20.49 8.41
CA LEU A 161 -8.66 -19.41 8.45
C LEU A 161 -8.63 -18.60 7.15
N LEU A 162 -9.26 -19.10 6.09
CA LEU A 162 -9.23 -18.42 4.78
C LEU A 162 -10.03 -17.12 4.83
N ILE A 163 -9.39 -16.06 4.43
CA ILE A 163 -10.05 -14.77 4.21
C ILE A 163 -10.68 -14.83 2.82
N SER A 164 -11.93 -14.42 2.69
CA SER A 164 -12.59 -14.39 1.39
C SER A 164 -11.86 -13.42 0.43
N PRO A 165 -11.86 -13.68 -0.88
CA PRO A 165 -11.28 -12.74 -1.85
C PRO A 165 -11.90 -11.35 -1.75
N SER A 166 -13.21 -11.25 -1.45
CA SER A 166 -13.89 -9.97 -1.25
C SER A 166 -13.32 -9.19 -0.07
N ASP A 167 -13.07 -9.86 1.05
CA ASP A 167 -12.53 -9.24 2.26
C ASP A 167 -11.03 -8.92 2.09
N ALA A 168 -10.27 -9.81 1.44
CA ALA A 168 -8.86 -9.57 1.15
C ALA A 168 -8.64 -8.35 0.22
N LEU A 169 -9.63 -8.03 -0.61
CA LEU A 169 -9.62 -6.94 -1.57
C LEU A 169 -10.49 -5.76 -1.12
N TYR A 170 -10.56 -5.52 0.20
CA TYR A 170 -11.37 -4.46 0.82
C TYR A 170 -11.11 -3.06 0.24
N PHE A 171 -9.88 -2.79 -0.19
CA PHE A 171 -9.45 -1.51 -0.73
C PHE A 171 -9.90 -1.25 -2.18
N PHE A 172 -10.45 -2.24 -2.88
CA PHE A 172 -11.11 -2.03 -4.17
C PHE A 172 -12.59 -1.71 -3.97
N LYS A 173 -13.08 -0.71 -4.69
CA LYS A 173 -14.50 -0.35 -4.68
C LYS A 173 -15.33 -1.49 -5.26
N PRO A 174 -16.44 -1.88 -4.63
CA PRO A 174 -17.34 -2.88 -5.18
C PRO A 174 -18.12 -2.31 -6.37
N LEU A 175 -18.31 -3.13 -7.40
CA LEU A 175 -19.18 -2.90 -8.54
C LEU A 175 -20.19 -4.05 -8.60
N LEU A 176 -21.46 -3.73 -8.38
CA LEU A 176 -22.54 -4.70 -8.43
C LEU A 176 -22.97 -4.89 -9.88
N LEU A 177 -23.00 -6.13 -10.35
CA LEU A 177 -23.56 -6.52 -11.64
C LEU A 177 -24.80 -7.39 -11.45
N ASP A 178 -25.72 -7.32 -12.41
CA ASP A 178 -26.84 -8.25 -12.53
C ASP A 178 -26.38 -9.59 -13.12
N ASP A 179 -27.26 -10.59 -13.07
CA ASP A 179 -26.92 -11.97 -13.41
C ASP A 179 -26.50 -12.12 -14.89
N GLU A 180 -27.14 -11.38 -15.80
CA GLU A 180 -26.80 -11.41 -17.24
C GLU A 180 -25.37 -10.85 -17.46
N ASN A 181 -25.08 -9.72 -16.86
CA ASN A 181 -23.77 -9.09 -16.95
C ASN A 181 -22.68 -9.89 -16.24
N ILE A 182 -23.01 -10.61 -15.17
CA ILE A 182 -22.10 -11.55 -14.51
C ILE A 182 -21.71 -12.70 -15.45
N ASP A 183 -22.68 -13.30 -16.14
CA ASP A 183 -22.40 -14.37 -17.09
C ASP A 183 -21.49 -13.92 -18.24
N ARG A 184 -21.72 -12.73 -18.75
CA ARG A 184 -20.84 -12.11 -19.76
C ARG A 184 -19.45 -11.85 -19.21
N PHE A 185 -19.38 -11.29 -17.99
CA PHE A 185 -18.12 -11.01 -17.29
C PHE A 185 -17.31 -12.29 -17.06
N LYS A 186 -17.93 -13.37 -16.58
CA LYS A 186 -17.28 -14.68 -16.39
C LYS A 186 -16.70 -15.27 -17.67
N LYS A 187 -17.30 -14.95 -18.82
CA LYS A 187 -16.80 -15.34 -20.15
C LYS A 187 -15.68 -14.42 -20.68
N GLY A 188 -15.19 -13.48 -19.87
CA GLY A 188 -14.15 -12.52 -20.27
C GLY A 188 -14.64 -11.42 -21.20
N GLN A 189 -15.96 -11.25 -21.37
CA GLN A 189 -16.54 -10.26 -22.27
C GLN A 189 -16.56 -8.87 -21.62
N LYS A 190 -16.52 -7.83 -22.45
CA LYS A 190 -16.80 -6.48 -22.03
C LYS A 190 -18.25 -6.33 -21.59
N VAL A 191 -18.46 -5.63 -20.50
CA VAL A 191 -19.79 -5.45 -19.90
C VAL A 191 -20.11 -3.95 -19.86
N LYS A 192 -21.30 -3.59 -20.32
CA LYS A 192 -21.83 -2.23 -20.18
C LYS A 192 -22.35 -2.03 -18.77
N ILE A 193 -21.94 -0.96 -18.12
CA ILE A 193 -22.43 -0.61 -16.78
C ILE A 193 -23.86 -0.12 -16.90
N PRO A 194 -24.79 -0.61 -16.04
CA PRO A 194 -26.16 -0.11 -16.00
C PRO A 194 -26.21 1.42 -15.80
N ASP A 195 -27.19 2.06 -16.44
CA ASP A 195 -27.34 3.53 -16.39
C ASP A 195 -27.52 4.08 -14.98
N GLN A 196 -28.05 3.29 -14.06
CA GLN A 196 -28.21 3.61 -12.64
C GLN A 196 -26.87 3.78 -11.90
N LEU A 197 -25.78 3.24 -12.45
CA LEU A 197 -24.41 3.38 -11.90
C LEU A 197 -23.62 4.50 -12.57
N LYS A 198 -24.23 5.30 -13.46
CA LYS A 198 -23.61 6.47 -14.11
C LYS A 198 -23.20 7.53 -13.08
N ASP A 199 -23.94 7.63 -11.98
CA ASP A 199 -23.66 8.53 -10.86
C ASP A 199 -22.71 7.95 -9.80
N PHE A 200 -21.92 6.92 -10.15
CA PHE A 200 -20.87 6.39 -9.29
C PHE A 200 -19.72 7.43 -9.17
N ARG A 201 -20.13 8.65 -8.74
CA ARG A 201 -19.24 9.74 -8.37
C ARG A 201 -18.59 9.35 -7.07
N TYR A 202 -17.29 9.15 -7.15
CA TYR A 202 -16.30 9.29 -6.10
C TYR A 202 -16.87 9.25 -4.66
N PHE A 203 -16.93 8.07 -4.06
CA PHE A 203 -16.92 7.96 -2.61
C PHE A 203 -15.47 8.01 -2.16
N PRO A 204 -15.06 9.05 -1.38
CA PRO A 204 -13.73 9.07 -0.79
C PRO A 204 -13.52 7.82 0.04
N SER A 205 -12.31 7.26 -0.01
CA SER A 205 -11.89 6.10 0.77
C SER A 205 -12.05 6.24 2.29
N GLN A 206 -12.40 7.43 2.77
CA GLN A 206 -12.62 7.74 4.18
C GLN A 206 -14.00 7.30 4.74
N ILE A 207 -14.99 6.99 3.89
CA ILE A 207 -16.32 6.58 4.39
C ILE A 207 -16.36 5.09 4.79
N PHE A 208 -15.39 4.30 4.32
CA PHE A 208 -15.32 2.87 4.65
C PHE A 208 -14.43 2.55 5.85
N SER A 209 -13.68 3.52 6.41
CA SER A 209 -12.79 3.27 7.55
C SER A 209 -13.51 3.25 8.91
N ASP A 210 -14.69 3.89 9.03
CA ASP A 210 -15.26 4.13 10.34
C ASP A 210 -16.41 3.22 10.77
N ASN A 211 -16.96 2.37 9.87
CA ASN A 211 -18.15 1.57 10.19
C ASN A 211 -18.04 0.05 9.99
N TYR A 212 -16.87 -0.50 9.62
CA TYR A 212 -16.78 -1.94 9.31
C TYR A 212 -15.95 -2.78 10.29
N PHE A 213 -15.34 -2.19 11.30
CA PHE A 213 -14.63 -2.92 12.35
C PHE A 213 -15.10 -2.50 13.74
N ASP A 214 -16.33 -2.85 14.09
CA ASP A 214 -16.70 -3.04 15.48
C ASP A 214 -16.33 -4.49 15.84
N ASP A 215 -15.22 -4.65 16.55
CA ASP A 215 -14.65 -5.94 16.99
C ASP A 215 -15.61 -6.79 17.86
N SER A 216 -16.81 -6.31 18.17
CA SER A 216 -17.77 -7.00 19.04
C SER A 216 -18.86 -7.81 18.33
N LYS A 217 -18.93 -7.84 16.97
CA LYS A 217 -20.06 -8.46 16.25
C LYS A 217 -19.74 -9.64 15.35
N HIS A 218 -18.53 -10.11 15.21
CA HIS A 218 -18.20 -11.24 14.34
C HIS A 218 -18.03 -12.60 15.06
N ILE A 219 -18.88 -12.86 16.03
CA ILE A 219 -19.18 -14.25 16.43
C ILE A 219 -20.70 -14.38 16.48
N LYS A 220 -21.36 -14.49 15.34
CA LYS A 220 -22.64 -15.19 15.16
C LYS A 220 -22.91 -15.48 13.70
N ASN A 221 -23.21 -16.75 13.48
CA ASN A 221 -23.63 -17.43 12.27
C ASN A 221 -24.61 -16.68 11.36
N GLY A 222 -24.38 -16.83 10.07
CA GLY A 222 -25.35 -17.16 9.03
C GLY A 222 -26.58 -16.27 8.86
N ASN A 223 -26.75 -15.81 7.62
CA ASN A 223 -28.01 -15.33 7.04
C ASN A 223 -28.62 -14.07 7.66
N GLU A 224 -28.22 -12.92 7.16
CA GLU A 224 -29.17 -11.81 7.02
C GLU A 224 -29.01 -11.15 5.65
N ASN A 225 -30.14 -11.10 4.95
CA ASN A 225 -30.31 -10.53 3.62
C ASN A 225 -29.98 -9.03 3.63
N CYS A 226 -29.00 -8.61 2.87
CA CYS A 226 -28.89 -7.20 2.45
C CYS A 226 -29.99 -6.91 1.46
N SER A 227 -31.09 -6.33 1.91
CA SER A 227 -32.15 -5.85 1.04
C SER A 227 -31.69 -4.61 0.25
N ALA A 228 -32.18 -4.47 -0.96
CA ALA A 228 -31.89 -3.34 -1.87
C ALA A 228 -32.26 -1.96 -1.27
N ASP A 229 -32.99 -1.92 -0.16
CA ASP A 229 -33.50 -0.70 0.48
C ASP A 229 -32.44 0.07 1.28
N SER A 230 -31.35 -0.58 1.70
CA SER A 230 -30.24 0.11 2.39
C SER A 230 -29.43 1.06 1.49
N PHE A 231 -29.60 1.01 0.19
CA PHE A 231 -28.94 1.92 -0.75
C PHE A 231 -29.67 3.26 -0.94
N ASN A 232 -30.95 3.35 -0.59
CA ASN A 232 -31.74 4.57 -0.78
C ASN A 232 -31.61 5.57 0.38
N GLU A 233 -31.19 5.15 1.58
CA GLU A 233 -31.02 6.06 2.71
C GLU A 233 -29.76 6.92 2.66
N ILE A 234 -28.77 6.55 1.84
CA ILE A 234 -27.50 7.30 1.71
C ILE A 234 -27.64 8.53 0.79
N SER A 235 -28.74 8.63 0.04
CA SER A 235 -28.99 9.77 -0.87
C SER A 235 -29.54 11.03 -0.18
N SER A 236 -29.95 10.98 1.10
CA SER A 236 -30.62 12.09 1.79
C SER A 236 -29.69 12.96 2.66
N ILE A 237 -28.42 12.63 2.80
CA ILE A 237 -27.45 13.47 3.53
C ILE A 237 -26.70 14.37 2.54
N ARG A 238 -27.40 15.34 1.96
CA ARG A 238 -26.82 16.49 1.26
C ARG A 238 -27.24 17.76 1.95
N GLY A 239 -26.30 18.43 2.57
CA GLY A 239 -26.48 19.81 3.00
C GLY A 239 -25.38 20.31 3.90
N SER A 240 -24.67 21.32 3.37
CA SER A 240 -23.86 22.32 4.07
C SER A 240 -22.47 21.94 4.60
N HIS A 241 -21.54 22.60 4.04
CA HIS A 241 -20.33 23.30 4.49
C HIS A 241 -19.10 22.99 3.65
N TYR A 242 -18.83 23.86 2.68
CA TYR A 242 -17.46 24.03 2.14
C TYR A 242 -17.05 25.50 2.25
N GLY A 243 -16.15 25.73 3.20
CA GLY A 243 -15.38 26.97 3.31
C GLY A 243 -14.17 26.93 2.35
N LYS A 244 -13.89 28.06 1.75
CA LYS A 244 -12.79 28.36 0.82
C LYS A 244 -11.42 28.25 1.49
N SER A 245 -10.41 27.66 0.82
CA SER A 245 -9.00 28.12 0.95
C SER A 245 -8.12 27.69 -0.22
N ASN A 246 -7.63 28.69 -0.91
CA ASN A 246 -6.27 29.03 -1.37
C ASN A 246 -5.47 28.11 -2.28
N ASN A 247 -5.16 28.75 -3.42
CA ASN A 247 -4.17 28.49 -4.46
C ASN A 247 -2.80 28.02 -3.97
N TYR A 248 -2.27 26.98 -4.64
CA TYR A 248 -0.85 26.85 -4.93
C TYR A 248 -0.68 26.37 -6.38
N GLU A 249 -0.13 27.26 -7.22
CA GLU A 249 0.36 26.94 -8.55
C GLU A 249 1.66 26.10 -8.44
N SER A 250 1.74 25.00 -9.19
CA SER A 250 3.02 24.45 -9.63
C SER A 250 2.92 24.10 -11.10
N LYS A 251 3.64 24.87 -11.91
CA LYS A 251 3.89 24.64 -13.33
C LYS A 251 4.65 23.33 -13.51
N ASN A 252 4.15 22.44 -14.37
CA ASN A 252 4.99 21.63 -15.26
C ASN A 252 4.18 21.21 -16.48
N ASP A 253 4.67 21.67 -17.62
CA ASP A 253 4.19 21.46 -18.96
C ASP A 253 4.10 19.97 -19.35
N ARG A 254 2.95 19.57 -19.84
CA ARG A 254 2.76 18.83 -21.08
C ARG A 254 1.35 19.05 -21.58
N SER A 255 1.26 19.80 -22.66
CA SER A 255 0.10 20.09 -23.45
C SER A 255 -0.65 18.84 -23.88
N TYR A 256 -1.90 18.72 -23.47
CA TYR A 256 -2.97 18.10 -24.22
C TYR A 256 -4.15 19.06 -24.13
N ASP A 257 -4.26 19.88 -25.19
CA ASP A 257 -5.44 20.69 -25.45
C ASP A 257 -6.64 19.75 -25.67
N ASN A 258 -7.61 19.81 -24.79
CA ASN A 258 -9.00 19.49 -25.11
C ASN A 258 -9.87 20.36 -24.21
N GLU A 259 -10.46 21.36 -24.82
CA GLU A 259 -11.55 22.17 -24.26
C GLU A 259 -12.72 21.26 -23.92
N LEU A 260 -13.18 21.29 -22.67
CA LEU A 260 -14.41 20.69 -22.24
C LEU A 260 -15.22 21.67 -21.41
N SER A 261 -16.27 22.16 -22.03
CA SER A 261 -17.48 22.65 -21.38
C SER A 261 -18.22 21.47 -20.78
N ASP A 262 -18.56 21.55 -19.50
CA ASP A 262 -19.31 20.65 -18.62
C ASP A 262 -18.44 19.79 -17.70
N GLY A 263 -18.64 20.02 -16.40
CA GLY A 263 -17.93 19.41 -15.26
C GLY A 263 -17.85 17.89 -15.18
N GLY A 264 -17.26 17.27 -16.21
CA GLY A 264 -17.00 15.84 -16.30
C GLY A 264 -15.70 15.48 -15.61
N PHE A 265 -15.79 14.69 -14.56
CA PHE A 265 -14.63 14.11 -13.91
C PHE A 265 -13.96 13.08 -14.82
N TYR A 266 -12.68 13.26 -15.10
CA TYR A 266 -11.85 12.27 -15.79
C TYR A 266 -11.74 10.99 -14.97
N ARG A 267 -12.29 9.88 -15.51
CA ARG A 267 -11.95 8.53 -15.04
C ARG A 267 -10.64 8.16 -15.70
N THR A 268 -9.55 8.09 -14.93
CA THR A 268 -8.29 7.54 -15.43
C THR A 268 -8.50 6.04 -15.67
N GLY A 269 -8.14 5.53 -16.84
CA GLY A 269 -8.33 4.12 -17.26
C GLY A 269 -7.61 3.07 -16.40
N ASN A 270 -7.14 3.43 -15.21
CA ASN A 270 -6.41 2.58 -14.27
C ASN A 270 -7.20 2.22 -12.99
N ASP A 271 -8.43 2.68 -12.86
CA ASP A 271 -9.24 2.33 -11.68
C ASP A 271 -9.70 0.88 -11.75
N ILE A 272 -9.29 0.09 -10.78
CA ILE A 272 -9.70 -1.31 -10.64
C ILE A 272 -10.80 -1.42 -9.59
N PHE A 273 -11.84 -2.19 -9.91
CA PHE A 273 -13.01 -2.45 -9.06
C PHE A 273 -13.12 -3.94 -8.77
N LYS A 274 -13.63 -4.29 -7.59
CA LYS A 274 -14.06 -5.66 -7.35
C LYS A 274 -15.51 -5.82 -7.83
N VAL A 275 -15.76 -6.83 -8.66
CA VAL A 275 -17.09 -7.19 -9.15
C VAL A 275 -17.72 -8.15 -8.17
N ILE A 276 -18.94 -7.85 -7.76
CA ILE A 276 -19.75 -8.67 -6.86
C ILE A 276 -21.13 -8.93 -7.46
N ASP A 277 -21.74 -10.05 -7.08
CA ASP A 277 -23.14 -10.35 -7.40
C ASP A 277 -24.12 -9.71 -6.39
N LYS A 278 -25.43 -9.86 -6.62
CA LYS A 278 -26.50 -9.38 -5.73
C LYS A 278 -26.46 -9.98 -4.33
N LYS A 279 -25.75 -11.09 -4.13
CA LYS A 279 -25.55 -11.74 -2.83
C LYS A 279 -24.28 -11.32 -2.14
N GLY A 280 -23.48 -10.42 -2.78
CA GLY A 280 -22.18 -9.97 -2.27
C GLY A 280 -21.02 -10.92 -2.58
N ASN A 281 -21.22 -11.98 -3.35
CA ASN A 281 -20.13 -12.90 -3.70
C ASN A 281 -19.16 -12.21 -4.66
N PHE A 282 -17.86 -12.41 -4.43
CA PHE A 282 -16.80 -11.92 -5.29
C PHE A 282 -16.77 -12.69 -6.61
N ILE A 283 -16.86 -11.96 -7.72
CA ILE A 283 -16.87 -12.51 -9.08
C ILE A 283 -15.53 -12.27 -9.78
N GLY A 284 -14.87 -11.17 -9.49
CA GLY A 284 -13.58 -10.84 -10.12
C GLY A 284 -13.17 -9.38 -9.96
N LEU A 285 -12.18 -9.00 -10.74
CA LEU A 285 -11.71 -7.61 -10.84
C LEU A 285 -11.98 -7.08 -12.24
N ALA A 286 -12.36 -5.82 -12.35
CA ALA A 286 -12.60 -5.11 -13.59
C ALA A 286 -11.88 -3.75 -13.61
N SER A 287 -11.56 -3.27 -14.80
CA SER A 287 -11.18 -1.88 -15.04
C SER A 287 -12.15 -1.24 -16.04
N PHE A 288 -12.25 0.08 -16.01
CA PHE A 288 -12.97 0.81 -17.05
C PHE A 288 -12.18 0.79 -18.36
N LEU A 289 -12.88 0.49 -19.46
CA LEU A 289 -12.39 0.65 -20.81
C LEU A 289 -12.77 2.04 -21.34
N ASP A 290 -13.98 2.50 -21.01
CA ASP A 290 -14.50 3.85 -21.21
C ASP A 290 -15.48 4.21 -20.08
N THR A 291 -16.25 5.29 -20.24
CA THR A 291 -17.18 5.79 -19.21
C THR A 291 -18.26 4.77 -18.81
N TYR A 292 -18.62 3.84 -19.70
CA TYR A 292 -19.75 2.93 -19.53
C TYR A 292 -19.43 1.46 -19.75
N ILE A 293 -18.20 1.15 -20.10
CA ILE A 293 -17.78 -0.22 -20.42
C ILE A 293 -16.65 -0.62 -19.49
N ILE A 294 -16.82 -1.74 -18.83
CA ILE A 294 -15.76 -2.40 -18.07
C ILE A 294 -15.26 -3.62 -18.81
N LYS A 295 -14.00 -3.96 -18.59
CA LYS A 295 -13.39 -5.21 -19.03
C LYS A 295 -12.92 -6.01 -17.83
N PRO A 296 -13.04 -7.35 -17.86
CA PRO A 296 -12.45 -8.21 -16.86
C PRO A 296 -10.93 -8.09 -16.84
N GLU A 297 -10.36 -7.96 -15.63
CA GLU A 297 -8.91 -8.06 -15.40
C GLU A 297 -8.57 -9.38 -14.71
N LEU A 298 -9.49 -9.89 -13.91
CA LEU A 298 -9.43 -11.19 -13.25
C LEU A 298 -10.86 -11.72 -13.11
N VAL A 299 -11.07 -13.00 -13.43
CA VAL A 299 -12.33 -13.71 -13.19
C VAL A 299 -12.10 -14.79 -12.15
N TYR A 300 -13.03 -14.90 -11.18
CA TYR A 300 -12.98 -15.84 -10.06
C TYR A 300 -14.04 -16.93 -10.20
#